data_85200671bef23c2f9f232a656fcc89d2
#
_entry.id   85200671bef23c2f9f232a656fcc89d2
#
_cell.length_a   1.000
_cell.length_b   1.000
_cell.length_c   1.000
_cell.angle_alpha   90.00
_cell.angle_beta   90.00
_cell.angle_gamma   90.00
#
_symmetry.space_group_name_H-M   'P 1'
#
loop_
_entity.id
_entity.type
_entity.pdbx_description
1 polymer ?
#
loop_
_entity_poly.entity_id
_entity_poly.type
_entity_poly.pdbx_seq_one_letter_code
_entity_poly.pdbx_strand_id
1 'polypeptide(L)'
;MFHFDVQGSVAKSTHAGIPWLRFLRQRLGPRVHFWPFDGWEVPPGRSAIAEVYPALWSRGFAQDGRTGDQHDAFSIAAWLAMGDREGSLVTFLQPHLSAPDRTVAQVEGWLLGVAGALDAVGGVTMTEGKDAGHSLH
;
A
#
# COMPACT_ATOMS: atom_id res chain seq x y z
N MET A 1 -9.23 -21.70 -6.19
CA MET A 1 -9.47 -21.50 -7.64
C MET A 1 -9.26 -20.01 -7.92
N PHE A 2 -8.18 -19.65 -8.56
CA PHE A 2 -7.87 -18.25 -8.86
C PHE A 2 -8.67 -17.83 -10.10
N HIS A 3 -9.58 -16.85 -9.95
CA HIS A 3 -10.34 -16.30 -11.05
C HIS A 3 -9.49 -15.26 -11.81
N PHE A 4 -8.70 -15.71 -12.77
CA PHE A 4 -7.91 -14.82 -13.62
C PHE A 4 -8.73 -14.05 -14.67
N ASP A 5 -9.98 -14.45 -14.92
CA ASP A 5 -10.77 -13.97 -16.04
C ASP A 5 -11.90 -12.99 -15.69
N VAL A 6 -11.98 -12.51 -14.45
CA VAL A 6 -12.97 -11.49 -14.08
C VAL A 6 -12.51 -10.13 -14.61
N GLN A 7 -13.32 -9.52 -15.46
CA GLN A 7 -13.08 -8.16 -15.97
C GLN A 7 -12.92 -7.18 -14.79
N GLY A 8 -11.79 -6.46 -14.73
CA GLY A 8 -11.41 -5.59 -13.60
C GLY A 8 -10.62 -6.30 -12.49
N SER A 9 -10.26 -7.58 -12.67
CA SER A 9 -9.45 -8.29 -11.69
C SER A 9 -8.01 -7.77 -11.62
N VAL A 10 -7.55 -7.45 -10.42
CA VAL A 10 -6.15 -7.09 -10.11
C VAL A 10 -5.18 -8.19 -10.57
N ALA A 11 -5.63 -9.44 -10.63
CA ALA A 11 -4.83 -10.57 -11.09
C ALA A 11 -4.28 -10.40 -12.51
N LYS A 12 -5.05 -9.81 -13.44
CA LYS A 12 -4.57 -9.54 -14.81
C LYS A 12 -3.46 -8.51 -14.83
N SER A 13 -3.61 -7.42 -14.09
CA SER A 13 -2.60 -6.36 -13.97
C SER A 13 -1.32 -6.89 -13.33
N THR A 14 -1.44 -7.70 -12.27
CA THR A 14 -0.31 -8.35 -11.61
C THR A 14 0.42 -9.28 -12.56
N HIS A 15 -0.30 -10.13 -13.30
CA HIS A 15 0.29 -11.04 -14.26
C HIS A 15 1.05 -10.30 -15.38
N ALA A 16 0.51 -9.19 -15.88
CA ALA A 16 1.18 -8.35 -16.87
C ALA A 16 2.40 -7.59 -16.29
N GLY A 17 2.36 -7.25 -15.01
CA GLY A 17 3.43 -6.49 -14.34
C GLY A 17 4.65 -7.32 -13.92
N ILE A 18 4.49 -8.60 -13.62
CA ILE A 18 5.58 -9.49 -13.15
C ILE A 18 6.78 -9.54 -14.11
N PRO A 19 6.61 -9.69 -15.45
CA PRO A 19 7.74 -9.66 -16.37
C PRO A 19 8.55 -8.38 -16.30
N TRP A 20 7.90 -7.23 -16.09
CA TRP A 20 8.56 -5.94 -15.92
C TRP A 20 9.37 -5.86 -14.64
N LEU A 21 8.85 -6.37 -13.54
CA LEU A 21 9.59 -6.44 -12.28
C LEU A 21 10.84 -7.32 -12.41
N ARG A 22 10.71 -8.45 -13.10
CA ARG A 22 11.85 -9.32 -13.40
C ARG A 22 12.89 -8.62 -14.27
N PHE A 23 12.45 -7.93 -15.32
CA PHE A 23 13.32 -7.14 -16.19
C PHE A 23 14.07 -6.07 -15.41
N LEU A 24 13.38 -5.31 -14.55
CA LEU A 24 13.98 -4.28 -13.70
C LEU A 24 15.01 -4.89 -12.74
N ARG A 25 14.71 -6.03 -12.11
CA ARG A 25 15.65 -6.74 -11.24
C ARG A 25 16.92 -7.12 -11.99
N GLN A 26 16.79 -7.67 -13.18
CA GLN A 26 17.93 -8.07 -14.01
C GLN A 26 18.74 -6.86 -14.49
N ARG A 27 18.07 -5.76 -14.90
CA ARG A 27 18.70 -4.58 -15.45
C ARG A 27 19.39 -3.71 -14.41
N LEU A 28 18.78 -3.57 -13.25
CA LEU A 28 19.23 -2.66 -12.20
C LEU A 28 20.10 -3.37 -11.13
N GLY A 29 19.96 -4.68 -11.02
CA GLY A 29 20.73 -5.49 -10.08
C GLY A 29 20.67 -4.95 -8.65
N PRO A 30 21.83 -4.76 -7.98
CA PRO A 30 21.87 -4.35 -6.58
C PRO A 30 21.44 -2.89 -6.32
N ARG A 31 21.14 -2.11 -7.34
CA ARG A 31 20.66 -0.72 -7.19
C ARG A 31 19.20 -0.65 -6.77
N VAL A 32 18.46 -1.75 -6.90
CA VAL A 32 17.04 -1.82 -6.53
C VAL A 32 16.82 -2.87 -5.45
N HIS A 33 15.93 -2.55 -4.51
CA HIS A 33 15.49 -3.40 -3.43
C HIS A 33 13.98 -3.64 -3.58
N PHE A 34 13.56 -4.90 -3.73
CA PHE A 34 12.16 -5.26 -3.82
C PHE A 34 11.62 -5.54 -2.41
N TRP A 35 10.97 -4.55 -1.85
CA TRP A 35 10.44 -4.65 -0.49
C TRP A 35 9.09 -5.37 -0.47
N PRO A 36 8.82 -6.28 0.50
CA PRO A 36 9.72 -6.77 1.55
C PRO A 36 10.51 -8.03 1.17
N PHE A 37 10.46 -8.48 -0.10
CA PHE A 37 11.04 -9.74 -0.57
C PHE A 37 12.56 -9.81 -0.39
N ASP A 38 13.26 -8.71 -0.60
CA ASP A 38 14.71 -8.63 -0.40
C ASP A 38 15.09 -8.26 1.05
N GLY A 39 14.08 -8.18 1.93
CA GLY A 39 14.20 -7.81 3.33
C GLY A 39 13.39 -6.57 3.69
N TRP A 40 13.20 -6.37 4.99
CA TRP A 40 12.42 -5.26 5.54
C TRP A 40 13.20 -3.96 5.59
N GLU A 41 14.51 -4.03 5.66
CA GLU A 41 15.40 -2.88 5.67
C GLU A 41 15.90 -2.58 4.26
N VAL A 42 15.61 -1.38 3.77
CA VAL A 42 16.11 -0.90 2.48
C VAL A 42 17.52 -0.36 2.70
N PRO A 43 18.56 -0.95 2.10
CA PRO A 43 19.92 -0.48 2.28
C PRO A 43 20.10 0.95 1.76
N PRO A 44 20.94 1.77 2.41
CA PRO A 44 21.25 3.12 1.96
C PRO A 44 21.72 3.15 0.49
N GLY A 45 21.25 4.14 -0.25
CA GLY A 45 21.63 4.34 -1.65
C GLY A 45 20.94 3.40 -2.65
N ARG A 46 20.02 2.55 -2.22
CA ARG A 46 19.17 1.74 -3.10
C ARG A 46 17.80 2.36 -3.30
N SER A 47 17.25 2.22 -4.50
CA SER A 47 15.85 2.52 -4.76
C SER A 47 14.97 1.36 -4.31
N ALA A 48 13.85 1.64 -3.66
CA ALA A 48 12.90 0.61 -3.27
C ALA A 48 11.76 0.49 -4.28
N ILE A 49 11.34 -0.75 -4.54
CA ILE A 49 10.09 -1.06 -5.24
C ILE A 49 9.19 -1.75 -4.22
N ALA A 50 8.01 -1.20 -3.99
CA ALA A 50 7.02 -1.73 -3.06
C ALA A 50 5.64 -1.68 -3.70
N GLU A 51 4.76 -2.61 -3.32
CA GLU A 51 3.36 -2.58 -3.70
C GLU A 51 2.61 -1.59 -2.82
N VAL A 52 1.80 -0.73 -3.44
CA VAL A 52 0.93 0.23 -2.74
C VAL A 52 -0.48 0.09 -3.28
N TYR A 53 -1.48 0.11 -2.40
CA TYR A 53 -2.87 0.09 -2.79
C TYR A 53 -3.42 1.54 -2.81
N PRO A 54 -3.72 2.10 -3.99
CA PRO A 54 -4.06 3.52 -4.12
C PRO A 54 -5.27 3.97 -3.30
N ALA A 55 -6.28 3.09 -3.13
CA ALA A 55 -7.48 3.41 -2.38
C ALA A 55 -7.23 3.77 -0.90
N LEU A 56 -6.06 3.43 -0.35
CA LEU A 56 -5.66 3.85 1.00
C LEU A 56 -5.45 5.36 1.10
N TRP A 57 -5.05 6.01 0.00
CA TRP A 57 -4.55 7.38 0.01
C TRP A 57 -5.28 8.32 -0.94
N SER A 58 -5.87 7.80 -2.04
CA SER A 58 -6.41 8.60 -3.14
C SER A 58 -7.52 9.57 -2.71
N ARG A 59 -8.28 9.22 -1.67
CA ARG A 59 -9.34 10.09 -1.12
C ARG A 59 -8.82 11.37 -0.47
N GLY A 60 -7.55 11.41 -0.09
CA GLY A 60 -6.91 12.58 0.50
C GLY A 60 -6.48 13.65 -0.51
N PHE A 61 -6.64 13.39 -1.81
CA PHE A 61 -6.19 14.28 -2.88
C PHE A 61 -7.32 14.62 -3.83
N ALA A 62 -7.34 15.86 -4.31
CA ALA A 62 -8.30 16.29 -5.33
C ALA A 62 -8.00 15.63 -6.68
N GLN A 63 -9.04 15.23 -7.40
CA GLN A 63 -8.86 14.54 -8.69
C GLN A 63 -8.40 15.49 -9.82
N ASP A 64 -8.83 16.75 -9.80
CA ASP A 64 -8.37 17.84 -10.69
C ASP A 64 -8.35 17.43 -12.19
N GLY A 65 -9.43 16.79 -12.65
CA GLY A 65 -9.58 16.37 -14.05
C GLY A 65 -8.71 15.18 -14.49
N ARG A 66 -7.99 14.53 -13.56
CA ARG A 66 -7.22 13.28 -13.85
C ARG A 66 -8.16 12.12 -14.11
N THR A 67 -7.76 11.19 -14.97
CA THR A 67 -8.40 9.87 -15.04
C THR A 67 -8.19 9.11 -13.73
N GLY A 68 -8.91 8.00 -13.51
CA GLY A 68 -8.73 7.16 -12.32
C GLY A 68 -7.28 6.74 -12.12
N ASP A 69 -6.67 6.15 -13.15
CA ASP A 69 -5.28 5.68 -13.09
C ASP A 69 -4.27 6.82 -12.85
N GLN A 70 -4.49 7.98 -13.48
CA GLN A 70 -3.66 9.16 -13.26
C GLN A 70 -3.80 9.69 -11.83
N HIS A 71 -5.01 9.66 -11.28
CA HIS A 71 -5.26 10.08 -9.91
C HIS A 71 -4.61 9.15 -8.91
N ASP A 72 -4.70 7.84 -9.12
CA ASP A 72 -4.07 6.84 -8.29
C ASP A 72 -2.55 7.00 -8.28
N ALA A 73 -1.93 7.11 -9.46
CA ALA A 73 -0.49 7.33 -9.57
C ALA A 73 -0.04 8.64 -8.91
N PHE A 74 -0.79 9.74 -9.11
CA PHE A 74 -0.51 11.02 -8.47
C PHE A 74 -0.62 10.94 -6.96
N SER A 75 -1.68 10.34 -6.44
CA SER A 75 -1.95 10.24 -5.00
C SER A 75 -0.86 9.47 -4.27
N ILE A 76 -0.41 8.35 -4.85
CA ILE A 76 0.69 7.57 -4.30
C ILE A 76 1.99 8.36 -4.33
N ALA A 77 2.33 9.00 -5.44
CA ALA A 77 3.54 9.80 -5.54
C ALA A 77 3.54 10.97 -4.54
N ALA A 78 2.41 11.67 -4.39
CA ALA A 78 2.26 12.76 -3.45
C ALA A 78 2.37 12.28 -1.99
N TRP A 79 1.71 11.17 -1.64
CA TRP A 79 1.80 10.57 -0.32
C TRP A 79 3.23 10.14 0.03
N LEU A 80 3.92 9.47 -0.89
CA LEU A 80 5.31 9.07 -0.71
C LEU A 80 6.23 10.27 -0.50
N ALA A 81 6.05 11.33 -1.30
CA ALA A 81 6.85 12.55 -1.18
C ALA A 81 6.59 13.30 0.13
N MET A 82 5.37 13.27 0.64
CA MET A 82 5.04 13.83 1.96
C MET A 82 5.69 13.01 3.06
N GLY A 83 5.49 11.69 3.05
CA GLY A 83 6.04 10.78 4.05
C GLY A 83 7.57 10.78 4.11
N ASP A 84 8.23 10.94 2.96
CA ASP A 84 9.70 11.08 2.90
C ASP A 84 10.17 12.36 3.58
N ARG A 85 9.55 13.50 3.26
CA ARG A 85 9.87 14.81 3.87
C ARG A 85 9.62 14.84 5.37
N GLU A 86 8.57 14.17 5.83
CA GLU A 86 8.17 14.12 7.24
C GLU A 86 8.92 13.03 8.01
N GLY A 87 9.65 12.15 7.34
CA GLY A 87 10.31 11.01 7.94
C GLY A 87 9.36 9.89 8.37
N SER A 88 8.08 9.93 7.96
CA SER A 88 7.08 8.92 8.33
C SER A 88 7.16 7.63 7.51
N LEU A 89 7.80 7.65 6.32
CA LEU A 89 7.93 6.44 5.49
C LEU A 89 8.66 5.30 6.19
N VAL A 90 9.61 5.59 7.06
CA VAL A 90 10.35 4.56 7.80
C VAL A 90 9.42 3.70 8.65
N THR A 91 8.36 4.28 9.21
CA THR A 91 7.36 3.55 10.01
C THR A 91 6.58 2.56 9.14
N PHE A 92 6.24 2.94 7.92
CA PHE A 92 5.54 2.05 6.97
C PHE A 92 6.44 0.98 6.37
N LEU A 93 7.74 1.25 6.23
CA LEU A 93 8.73 0.25 5.79
C LEU A 93 9.07 -0.77 6.88
N GLN A 94 8.75 -0.45 8.14
CA GLN A 94 8.98 -1.31 9.31
C GLN A 94 7.66 -1.56 10.07
N PRO A 95 6.65 -2.22 9.43
CA PRO A 95 5.37 -2.44 10.08
C PRO A 95 5.49 -3.31 11.32
N HIS A 96 4.64 -3.05 12.32
CA HIS A 96 4.57 -3.84 13.54
C HIS A 96 3.89 -5.17 13.29
N LEU A 97 4.66 -6.16 12.85
CA LEU A 97 4.21 -7.53 12.61
C LEU A 97 4.83 -8.48 13.63
N SER A 98 4.09 -9.54 13.98
CA SER A 98 4.68 -10.65 14.71
C SER A 98 5.79 -11.33 13.89
N ALA A 99 6.69 -12.05 14.55
CA ALA A 99 7.77 -12.74 13.83
C ALA A 99 7.25 -13.76 12.79
N PRO A 100 6.21 -14.57 13.08
CA PRO A 100 5.59 -15.43 12.07
C PRO A 100 5.00 -14.65 10.89
N ASP A 101 4.22 -13.59 11.17
CA ASP A 101 3.59 -12.79 10.12
C ASP A 101 4.62 -12.10 9.23
N ARG A 102 5.69 -11.61 9.84
CA ARG A 102 6.82 -10.99 9.11
C ARG A 102 7.49 -11.99 8.16
N THR A 103 7.64 -13.25 8.57
CA THR A 103 8.20 -14.32 7.73
C THR A 103 7.27 -14.63 6.55
N VAL A 104 5.98 -14.74 6.80
CA VAL A 104 4.98 -14.99 5.74
C VAL A 104 4.94 -13.81 4.76
N ALA A 105 4.85 -12.58 5.27
CA ALA A 105 4.79 -11.38 4.45
C ALA A 105 6.07 -11.15 3.60
N GLN A 106 7.21 -11.63 4.04
CA GLN A 106 8.44 -11.57 3.24
C GLN A 106 8.41 -12.48 2.01
N VAL A 107 7.58 -13.52 2.04
CA VAL A 107 7.41 -14.46 0.91
C VAL A 107 6.20 -14.08 0.05
N GLU A 108 5.09 -13.72 0.69
CA GLU A 108 3.82 -13.44 -0.01
C GLU A 108 3.67 -11.97 -0.42
N GLY A 109 4.49 -11.07 0.13
CA GLY A 109 4.42 -9.63 -0.06
C GLY A 109 3.68 -8.91 1.07
N TRP A 110 3.85 -7.61 1.12
CA TRP A 110 3.16 -6.71 2.03
C TRP A 110 2.85 -5.39 1.33
N LEU A 111 1.70 -4.81 1.63
CA LEU A 111 1.31 -3.51 1.08
C LEU A 111 1.94 -2.38 1.90
N LEU A 112 2.71 -1.53 1.24
CA LEU A 112 3.28 -0.36 1.88
C LEU A 112 2.16 0.61 2.28
N GLY A 113 2.19 1.06 3.52
CA GLY A 113 1.15 1.92 4.10
C GLY A 113 0.16 1.19 4.99
N VAL A 114 0.25 -0.13 5.10
CA VAL A 114 -0.52 -0.93 6.06
C VAL A 114 0.32 -1.15 7.31
N ALA A 115 -0.12 -0.64 8.45
CA ALA A 115 0.66 -0.64 9.69
C ALA A 115 0.71 -2.00 10.41
N GLY A 116 -0.26 -2.86 10.18
CA GLY A 116 -0.35 -4.22 10.75
C GLY A 116 -1.77 -4.75 10.72
N ALA A 117 -1.95 -6.06 10.84
CA ALA A 117 -3.25 -6.71 10.70
C ALA A 117 -4.28 -6.31 11.79
N LEU A 118 -3.83 -5.78 12.93
CA LEU A 118 -4.70 -5.40 14.04
C LEU A 118 -5.20 -3.94 13.96
N ASP A 119 -4.47 -3.05 13.28
CA ASP A 119 -4.86 -1.64 13.17
C ASP A 119 -5.85 -1.39 12.02
N ALA A 120 -5.92 -2.30 11.06
CA ALA A 120 -6.86 -2.20 9.94
C ALA A 120 -8.32 -2.48 10.34
N VAL A 121 -8.57 -3.13 11.47
CA VAL A 121 -9.92 -3.45 11.97
C VAL A 121 -10.42 -2.44 13.00
N GLY A 122 -9.53 -1.66 13.63
CA GLY A 122 -9.85 -0.72 14.70
C GLY A 122 -10.26 0.69 14.25
N GLY A 123 -10.16 1.03 12.98
CA GLY A 123 -10.35 2.40 12.47
C GLY A 123 -11.77 2.79 12.04
N VAL A 124 -12.76 1.92 12.15
CA VAL A 124 -14.17 2.26 11.86
C VAL A 124 -14.98 2.20 13.13
N THR A 125 -14.79 3.15 14.02
CA THR A 125 -15.82 3.47 15.01
C THR A 125 -16.93 4.24 14.29
N MET A 126 -17.97 3.53 13.92
CA MET A 126 -19.26 4.12 13.59
C MET A 126 -19.74 4.81 14.88
N THR A 127 -19.67 6.12 14.92
CA THR A 127 -20.45 6.89 15.88
C THR A 127 -21.91 6.76 15.48
N GLU A 128 -22.61 5.80 16.07
CA GLU A 128 -24.07 5.82 16.10
C GLU A 128 -24.50 7.09 16.84
N GLY A 129 -25.02 8.04 16.07
CA GLY A 129 -25.76 9.17 16.58
C GLY A 129 -27.00 8.68 17.30
N LYS A 130 -26.95 8.67 18.61
CA LYS A 130 -28.09 8.41 19.48
C LYS A 130 -28.96 9.66 19.45
N ASP A 131 -29.96 9.67 18.58
CA ASP A 131 -31.07 10.59 18.68
C ASP A 131 -31.85 10.28 19.95
N ALA A 132 -31.60 11.06 20.97
CA ALA A 132 -32.44 11.09 22.18
C ALA A 132 -33.68 11.91 21.83
N GLY A 133 -34.79 11.21 21.68
CA GLY A 133 -36.10 11.81 21.70
C GLY A 133 -36.34 12.62 22.95
N HIS A 134 -36.81 13.82 22.80
CA HIS A 134 -37.41 14.58 23.87
C HIS A 134 -38.86 14.84 23.55
N SER A 135 -39.70 14.02 24.16
CA SER A 135 -41.13 14.30 24.37
C SER A 135 -41.25 15.29 25.53
N LEU A 136 -41.98 16.36 25.35
CA LEU A 136 -42.61 17.08 26.47
C LEU A 136 -43.86 17.80 26.01
N HIS A 137 -44.89 17.52 26.71
CA HIS A 137 -45.99 18.29 27.27
C HIS A 137 -46.36 19.61 26.59
#